data_4b746527ab9a5f6fafbeb1e70e35c04e
#
_entry.id   4b746527ab9a5f6fafbeb1e70e35c04e
#
_cell.length_a   1.000
_cell.length_b   1.000
_cell.length_c   1.000
_cell.angle_alpha   90.00
_cell.angle_beta   90.00
_cell.angle_gamma   90.00
#
_symmetry.space_group_name_H-M   'P 1'
#
loop_
_entity.id
_entity.type
_entity.pdbx_description
1 polymer ?
#
loop_
_entity_poly.entity_id
_entity_poly.type
_entity_poly.pdbx_seq_one_letter_code
_entity_poly.pdbx_strand_id
1 'polypeptide(L)'
;MPDWPVARTASGGTNLGWKRFKACQNQRSIDRLDAAMYLPPQFSSDQPQHAAALIRNYPLASVISVDDDGFPFVSHLPLNLQDQDQPWRLLGHVARGNPHWRYLQARPKALVTFFGPHAYLTPKIYPDLTRVPSWNYLAVHCQVEAKLVDLPQDKDRLLKYLIADHEPSYAAQWRGLDEGYTQKMLSGIVAFELQVTQLSCKLKLNQHRPESHAKLHALYASGNENERALALWMERLGMATPAPDQHD
;
A
#
# COMPACT_ATOMS: atom_id res chain seq x y z
N MET A 1 20.30 20.55 22.17
CA MET A 1 19.45 20.88 21.01
C MET A 1 20.30 21.72 20.08
N PRO A 2 20.64 21.27 18.88
CA PRO A 2 21.32 22.09 17.90
C PRO A 2 20.28 22.85 17.06
N ASP A 3 20.49 24.17 16.97
CA ASP A 3 19.66 25.12 16.26
C ASP A 3 19.63 24.84 14.76
N TRP A 4 18.42 24.78 14.22
CA TRP A 4 18.16 24.73 12.79
C TRP A 4 18.12 26.16 12.23
N PRO A 5 18.87 26.52 11.18
CA PRO A 5 18.87 27.88 10.68
C PRO A 5 17.57 28.25 9.96
N VAL A 6 16.92 29.30 10.44
CA VAL A 6 15.78 29.94 9.78
C VAL A 6 16.27 30.69 8.53
N ALA A 7 15.66 30.40 7.38
CA ALA A 7 15.97 31.06 6.12
C ALA A 7 15.62 32.56 6.19
N ARG A 8 16.63 33.42 5.98
CA ARG A 8 16.44 34.85 5.72
C ARG A 8 16.10 35.06 4.26
N THR A 9 15.03 35.79 4.00
CA THR A 9 14.70 36.30 2.68
C THR A 9 15.72 37.38 2.28
N ALA A 10 16.45 37.11 1.18
CA ALA A 10 17.25 38.12 0.51
C ALA A 10 16.71 38.28 -0.93
N SER A 11 16.16 39.46 -1.19
CA SER A 11 15.87 39.97 -2.52
C SER A 11 17.20 40.33 -3.23
N GLY A 12 17.49 39.73 -4.36
CA GLY A 12 18.65 40.07 -5.17
C GLY A 12 18.75 39.12 -6.36
N GLY A 13 18.28 39.57 -7.52
CA GLY A 13 18.34 38.81 -8.74
C GLY A 13 19.77 38.68 -9.27
N THR A 14 20.18 37.48 -9.60
CA THR A 14 21.17 37.21 -10.64
C THR A 14 20.83 35.90 -11.34
N ASN A 15 20.68 36.03 -12.65
CA ASN A 15 20.48 34.98 -13.63
C ASN A 15 21.63 33.96 -13.59
N LEU A 16 21.44 32.83 -12.95
CA LEU A 16 22.33 31.67 -13.06
C LEU A 16 21.68 30.66 -14.00
N GLY A 17 22.27 30.58 -15.19
CA GLY A 17 21.84 29.68 -16.25
C GLY A 17 21.82 28.22 -15.79
N TRP A 18 20.66 27.63 -15.85
CA TRP A 18 20.46 26.20 -15.71
C TRP A 18 21.12 25.49 -16.91
N LYS A 19 22.30 24.93 -16.68
CA LYS A 19 22.89 23.99 -17.65
C LYS A 19 21.96 22.82 -17.80
N ARG A 20 21.36 22.68 -18.99
CA ARG A 20 20.58 21.52 -19.42
C ARG A 20 21.40 20.25 -19.17
N PHE A 21 20.99 19.46 -18.19
CA PHE A 21 21.39 18.06 -18.12
C PHE A 21 20.80 17.38 -19.37
N LYS A 22 21.67 16.95 -20.29
CA LYS A 22 21.29 16.07 -21.37
C LYS A 22 20.77 14.76 -20.74
N ALA A 23 19.47 14.58 -20.71
CA ALA A 23 18.85 13.30 -20.46
C ALA A 23 19.33 12.34 -21.54
N CYS A 24 20.01 11.29 -21.15
CA CYS A 24 20.35 10.17 -22.02
C CYS A 24 19.02 9.50 -22.41
N GLN A 25 18.52 9.84 -23.59
CA GLN A 25 17.34 9.24 -24.20
C GLN A 25 17.69 7.80 -24.62
N ASN A 26 17.47 6.86 -23.74
CA ASN A 26 17.27 5.48 -24.15
C ASN A 26 15.78 5.29 -24.35
N GLN A 27 15.32 5.61 -25.54
CA GLN A 27 13.94 5.49 -26.01
C GLN A 27 13.67 4.02 -26.31
N ARG A 28 13.38 3.24 -25.24
CA ARG A 28 12.72 1.93 -25.39
C ARG A 28 11.33 2.04 -24.78
N SER A 29 10.35 2.11 -25.69
CA SER A 29 8.92 1.85 -25.53
C SER A 29 8.32 2.25 -24.19
N ILE A 30 7.85 3.51 -24.10
CA ILE A 30 6.80 3.93 -23.15
C ILE A 30 5.45 3.46 -23.74
N ASP A 31 5.28 2.14 -23.81
CA ASP A 31 3.99 1.51 -24.11
C ASP A 31 3.50 0.75 -22.87
N ARG A 32 3.31 1.48 -21.77
CA ARG A 32 2.51 1.08 -20.61
C ARG A 32 1.97 2.32 -19.91
N LEU A 33 1.06 3.02 -20.59
CA LEU A 33 0.22 4.07 -19.98
C LEU A 33 -0.85 3.50 -19.01
N ASP A 34 -0.83 2.19 -18.76
CA ASP A 34 -1.85 1.49 -17.96
C ASP A 34 -1.40 1.16 -16.53
N ALA A 35 -0.20 1.54 -16.10
CA ALA A 35 0.25 1.21 -14.75
C ALA A 35 -0.35 2.15 -13.70
N ALA A 36 -0.98 1.59 -12.65
CA ALA A 36 -1.54 2.35 -11.53
C ALA A 36 -0.46 3.11 -10.71
N MET A 37 0.83 2.85 -10.94
CA MET A 37 1.96 3.54 -10.32
C MET A 37 3.18 3.55 -11.24
N TYR A 38 4.11 4.48 -10.98
CA TYR A 38 5.46 4.41 -11.55
C TYR A 38 6.20 3.19 -10.97
N LEU A 39 6.43 2.17 -11.81
CA LEU A 39 6.95 0.87 -11.39
C LEU A 39 8.17 0.44 -12.24
N PRO A 40 9.40 0.87 -11.88
CA PRO A 40 10.61 0.38 -12.51
C PRO A 40 10.73 -1.13 -12.44
N PRO A 41 11.20 -1.80 -13.51
CA PRO A 41 11.24 -3.27 -13.58
C PRO A 41 11.96 -3.94 -12.40
N GLN A 42 13.07 -3.35 -11.92
CA GLN A 42 13.84 -3.87 -10.79
C GLN A 42 13.09 -3.85 -9.45
N PHE A 43 11.98 -3.13 -9.35
CA PHE A 43 11.15 -3.04 -8.15
C PHE A 43 9.77 -3.65 -8.34
N SER A 44 9.47 -4.15 -9.53
CA SER A 44 8.21 -4.82 -9.83
C SER A 44 8.23 -6.25 -9.31
N SER A 45 7.10 -6.69 -8.77
CA SER A 45 6.87 -8.09 -8.52
C SER A 45 5.65 -8.57 -9.30
N ASP A 46 5.87 -9.57 -10.15
CA ASP A 46 4.83 -10.25 -10.92
C ASP A 46 4.28 -11.48 -10.16
N GLN A 47 4.76 -11.73 -8.94
CA GLN A 47 4.31 -12.85 -8.11
C GLN A 47 3.08 -12.43 -7.29
N PRO A 48 1.88 -12.99 -7.56
CA PRO A 48 0.65 -12.59 -6.87
C PRO A 48 0.72 -12.76 -5.35
N GLN A 49 1.43 -13.79 -4.87
CA GLN A 49 1.60 -14.06 -3.44
C GLN A 49 2.28 -12.90 -2.68
N HIS A 50 3.15 -12.11 -3.32
CA HIS A 50 3.75 -10.94 -2.69
C HIS A 50 2.71 -9.84 -2.45
N ALA A 51 1.86 -9.57 -3.44
CA ALA A 51 0.76 -8.61 -3.29
C ALA A 51 -0.26 -9.09 -2.25
N ALA A 52 -0.65 -10.37 -2.30
CA ALA A 52 -1.58 -10.95 -1.33
C ALA A 52 -1.04 -10.88 0.11
N ALA A 53 0.24 -11.18 0.31
CA ALA A 53 0.89 -11.06 1.62
C ALA A 53 0.90 -9.61 2.14
N LEU A 54 1.18 -8.63 1.27
CA LEU A 54 1.16 -7.21 1.66
C LEU A 54 -0.25 -6.76 2.02
N ILE A 55 -1.26 -7.10 1.22
CA ILE A 55 -2.66 -6.73 1.48
C ILE A 55 -3.13 -7.32 2.81
N ARG A 56 -2.83 -8.59 3.10
CA ARG A 56 -3.24 -9.24 4.36
C ARG A 56 -2.54 -8.70 5.59
N ASN A 57 -1.25 -8.37 5.48
CA ASN A 57 -0.47 -7.85 6.61
C ASN A 57 -0.72 -6.35 6.86
N TYR A 58 -1.16 -5.60 5.84
CA TYR A 58 -1.42 -4.16 5.90
C TYR A 58 -2.80 -3.84 5.31
N PRO A 59 -3.88 -4.35 5.93
CA PRO A 59 -5.23 -4.32 5.35
C PRO A 59 -5.88 -2.92 5.34
N LEU A 60 -5.35 -1.95 6.11
CA LEU A 60 -5.87 -0.59 6.13
C LEU A 60 -5.46 0.15 4.86
N ALA A 61 -6.33 0.11 3.86
CA ALA A 61 -6.11 0.68 2.54
C ALA A 61 -6.59 2.13 2.44
N SER A 62 -6.01 2.87 1.49
CA SER A 62 -6.60 4.12 0.98
C SER A 62 -7.43 3.80 -0.26
N VAL A 63 -8.74 3.96 -0.16
CA VAL A 63 -9.66 3.92 -1.31
C VAL A 63 -9.77 5.34 -1.86
N ILE A 64 -9.49 5.52 -3.14
CA ILE A 64 -9.39 6.82 -3.81
C ILE A 64 -10.35 6.82 -4.99
N SER A 65 -11.32 7.72 -4.98
CA SER A 65 -12.23 7.97 -6.10
C SER A 65 -12.31 9.47 -6.40
N VAL A 66 -13.26 9.87 -7.22
CA VAL A 66 -13.49 11.27 -7.58
C VAL A 66 -14.86 11.69 -7.05
N ASP A 67 -14.93 12.80 -6.35
CA ASP A 67 -16.18 13.40 -5.88
C ASP A 67 -16.99 14.08 -7.01
N ASP A 68 -18.08 14.77 -6.66
CA ASP A 68 -18.97 15.38 -7.65
C ASP A 68 -18.36 16.62 -8.31
N ASP A 69 -17.37 17.25 -7.66
CA ASP A 69 -16.63 18.39 -8.19
C ASP A 69 -15.41 17.99 -9.02
N GLY A 70 -15.14 16.67 -9.14
CA GLY A 70 -13.99 16.14 -9.87
C GLY A 70 -12.71 16.08 -9.01
N PHE A 71 -12.81 16.27 -7.69
CA PHE A 71 -11.67 16.23 -6.79
C PHE A 71 -11.42 14.80 -6.26
N PRO A 72 -10.15 14.39 -6.02
CA PRO A 72 -9.88 13.14 -5.38
C PRO A 72 -10.45 13.08 -3.96
N PHE A 73 -11.28 12.07 -3.69
CA PHE A 73 -11.82 11.78 -2.37
C PHE A 73 -11.20 10.49 -1.82
N VAL A 74 -10.73 10.50 -0.58
CA VAL A 74 -10.00 9.38 0.03
C VAL A 74 -10.69 8.93 1.31
N SER A 75 -10.88 7.62 1.45
CA SER A 75 -11.23 6.97 2.72
C SER A 75 -10.19 5.91 3.09
N HIS A 76 -9.79 5.86 4.35
CA HIS A 76 -8.94 4.80 4.88
C HIS A 76 -9.84 3.72 5.48
N LEU A 77 -9.78 2.52 4.94
CA LEU A 77 -10.68 1.42 5.25
C LEU A 77 -9.92 0.10 5.35
N PRO A 78 -10.21 -0.74 6.34
CA PRO A 78 -9.75 -2.13 6.29
C PRO A 78 -10.49 -2.86 5.17
N LEU A 79 -9.73 -3.56 4.32
CA LEU A 79 -10.28 -4.33 3.22
C LEU A 79 -9.86 -5.80 3.34
N ASN A 80 -10.83 -6.71 3.19
CA ASN A 80 -10.58 -8.15 3.14
C ASN A 80 -10.29 -8.57 1.69
N LEU A 81 -9.21 -9.33 1.49
CA LEU A 81 -8.82 -9.85 0.18
C LEU A 81 -9.45 -11.22 -0.10
N GLN A 82 -10.15 -11.31 -1.22
CA GLN A 82 -10.63 -12.56 -1.82
C GLN A 82 -9.82 -12.84 -3.09
N ASP A 83 -8.86 -13.76 -3.00
CA ASP A 83 -7.90 -14.10 -4.07
C ASP A 83 -7.99 -15.56 -4.52
N GLN A 84 -8.98 -16.32 -4.03
CA GLN A 84 -9.19 -17.73 -4.43
C GLN A 84 -9.57 -17.85 -5.91
N ASP A 85 -10.29 -16.86 -6.42
CA ASP A 85 -10.74 -16.80 -7.80
C ASP A 85 -10.24 -15.52 -8.49
N GLN A 86 -10.13 -15.56 -9.82
CA GLN A 86 -9.85 -14.37 -10.62
C GLN A 86 -11.15 -13.85 -11.26
N PRO A 87 -11.32 -12.54 -11.33
CA PRO A 87 -10.46 -11.49 -10.78
C PRO A 87 -10.54 -11.39 -9.25
N TRP A 88 -9.45 -10.95 -8.61
CA TRP A 88 -9.45 -10.69 -7.16
C TRP A 88 -10.50 -9.67 -6.76
N ARG A 89 -11.01 -9.80 -5.55
CA ARG A 89 -11.98 -8.88 -4.99
C ARG A 89 -11.51 -8.38 -3.62
N LEU A 90 -11.76 -7.11 -3.36
CA LEU A 90 -11.53 -6.49 -2.06
C LEU A 90 -12.90 -6.15 -1.47
N LEU A 91 -13.18 -6.66 -0.27
CA LEU A 91 -14.45 -6.44 0.42
C LEU A 91 -14.28 -5.37 1.50
N GLY A 92 -15.20 -4.43 1.57
CA GLY A 92 -15.16 -3.38 2.57
C GLY A 92 -16.50 -2.68 2.77
N HIS A 93 -16.54 -1.77 3.74
CA HIS A 93 -17.70 -0.94 3.99
C HIS A 93 -17.30 0.44 4.48
N VAL A 94 -18.21 1.38 4.37
CA VAL A 94 -18.14 2.71 4.97
C VAL A 94 -19.36 2.95 5.85
N ALA A 95 -19.24 3.84 6.82
CA ALA A 95 -20.42 4.37 7.51
C ALA A 95 -21.36 5.03 6.48
N ARG A 96 -22.67 4.88 6.64
CA ARG A 96 -23.66 5.47 5.73
C ARG A 96 -23.56 6.99 5.61
N GLY A 97 -23.05 7.66 6.65
CA GLY A 97 -22.78 9.09 6.64
C GLY A 97 -21.53 9.50 5.80
N ASN A 98 -20.63 8.56 5.49
CA ASN A 98 -19.49 8.85 4.62
C ASN A 98 -19.97 8.89 3.15
N PRO A 99 -19.85 10.00 2.41
CA PRO A 99 -20.37 10.13 1.05
C PRO A 99 -19.64 9.26 0.02
N HIS A 100 -18.50 8.68 0.34
CA HIS A 100 -17.66 7.92 -0.59
C HIS A 100 -18.43 6.83 -1.36
N TRP A 101 -19.39 6.15 -0.71
CA TRP A 101 -20.20 5.14 -1.38
C TRP A 101 -21.03 5.70 -2.54
N ARG A 102 -21.48 6.97 -2.47
CA ARG A 102 -22.20 7.64 -3.57
C ARG A 102 -21.29 7.89 -4.74
N TYR A 103 -20.05 8.31 -4.48
CA TYR A 103 -19.05 8.53 -5.53
C TYR A 103 -18.70 7.21 -6.22
N LEU A 104 -18.48 6.13 -5.45
CA LEU A 104 -18.24 4.80 -6.00
C LEU A 104 -19.45 4.27 -6.79
N GLN A 105 -20.67 4.58 -6.38
CA GLN A 105 -21.89 4.20 -7.12
C GLN A 105 -22.01 4.95 -8.45
N ALA A 106 -21.76 6.25 -8.46
CA ALA A 106 -21.87 7.09 -9.64
C ALA A 106 -20.70 6.87 -10.63
N ARG A 107 -19.50 6.61 -10.09
CA ARG A 107 -18.24 6.44 -10.82
C ARG A 107 -17.49 5.24 -10.25
N PRO A 108 -17.77 4.02 -10.73
CA PRO A 108 -17.30 2.79 -10.08
C PRO A 108 -15.79 2.57 -10.16
N LYS A 109 -15.09 3.25 -11.08
CA LYS A 109 -13.64 3.12 -11.19
C LYS A 109 -12.95 3.88 -10.07
N ALA A 110 -12.07 3.18 -9.33
CA ALA A 110 -11.32 3.73 -8.21
C ALA A 110 -9.90 3.14 -8.16
N LEU A 111 -9.04 3.79 -7.38
CA LEU A 111 -7.73 3.28 -7.03
C LEU A 111 -7.72 2.89 -5.56
N VAL A 112 -7.24 1.70 -5.26
CA VAL A 112 -6.97 1.24 -3.89
C VAL A 112 -5.47 1.10 -3.71
N THR A 113 -4.94 1.68 -2.64
CA THR A 113 -3.53 1.58 -2.31
C THR A 113 -3.33 0.98 -0.93
N PHE A 114 -2.44 -0.02 -0.85
CA PHE A 114 -1.94 -0.59 0.40
C PHE A 114 -0.48 -0.18 0.54
N PHE A 115 -0.15 0.39 1.69
CA PHE A 115 1.20 0.83 2.00
C PHE A 115 1.80 -0.05 3.09
N GLY A 116 2.82 -0.81 2.73
CA GLY A 116 3.50 -1.74 3.61
C GLY A 116 4.63 -1.08 4.41
N PRO A 117 5.60 -1.88 4.90
CA PRO A 117 6.71 -1.36 5.66
C PRO A 117 7.57 -0.43 4.82
N HIS A 118 8.15 0.57 5.47
CA HIS A 118 8.99 1.58 4.82
C HIS A 118 10.06 2.09 5.78
N ALA A 119 11.22 2.45 5.23
CA ALA A 119 12.31 3.02 6.00
C ALA A 119 13.20 3.94 5.16
N TYR A 120 13.88 4.83 5.85
CA TYR A 120 14.91 5.66 5.26
C TYR A 120 16.11 4.81 4.82
N LEU A 121 16.60 5.06 3.62
CA LEU A 121 17.79 4.43 3.06
C LEU A 121 18.98 5.37 3.19
N THR A 122 19.82 5.13 4.19
CA THR A 122 21.03 5.93 4.41
C THR A 122 22.11 5.61 3.38
N PRO A 123 22.81 6.62 2.85
CA PRO A 123 23.97 6.41 1.97
C PRO A 123 25.15 5.71 2.66
N LYS A 124 25.19 5.67 3.99
CA LYS A 124 26.29 5.06 4.76
C LYS A 124 26.46 3.55 4.57
N ILE A 125 25.44 2.87 4.01
CA ILE A 125 25.51 1.44 3.70
C ILE A 125 26.40 1.14 2.48
N TYR A 126 26.64 2.14 1.62
CA TYR A 126 27.43 1.96 0.42
C TYR A 126 28.93 2.11 0.68
N PRO A 127 29.78 1.45 -0.12
CA PRO A 127 31.23 1.55 0.02
C PRO A 127 31.79 2.91 -0.47
N ASP A 128 31.02 3.63 -1.28
CA ASP A 128 31.40 4.92 -1.85
C ASP A 128 30.50 6.06 -1.36
N LEU A 129 30.99 7.31 -1.39
CA LEU A 129 30.29 8.49 -0.91
C LEU A 129 29.45 9.19 -2.00
N THR A 130 29.40 8.65 -3.20
CA THR A 130 28.70 9.27 -4.35
C THR A 130 27.22 8.88 -4.42
N ARG A 131 26.61 8.56 -3.28
CA ARG A 131 25.24 8.09 -3.16
C ARG A 131 24.34 9.11 -2.50
N VAL A 132 23.08 9.10 -2.89
CA VAL A 132 22.06 9.97 -2.30
C VAL A 132 21.15 9.17 -1.37
N PRO A 133 20.58 9.81 -0.34
CA PRO A 133 19.59 9.20 0.50
C PRO A 133 18.30 8.89 -0.29
N SER A 134 17.56 7.89 0.16
CA SER A 134 16.30 7.47 -0.47
C SER A 134 15.37 6.86 0.59
N TRP A 135 14.29 6.22 0.13
CA TRP A 135 13.40 5.39 0.93
C TRP A 135 13.25 4.02 0.31
N ASN A 136 13.26 2.98 1.15
CA ASN A 136 12.75 1.66 0.81
C ASN A 136 11.32 1.56 1.29
N TYR A 137 10.47 0.92 0.50
CA TYR A 137 9.07 0.72 0.83
C TYR A 137 8.44 -0.35 -0.04
N LEU A 138 7.36 -0.92 0.46
CA LEU A 138 6.54 -1.88 -0.25
C LEU A 138 5.13 -1.29 -0.43
N ALA A 139 4.56 -1.44 -1.61
CA ALA A 139 3.22 -0.92 -1.89
C ALA A 139 2.50 -1.79 -2.93
N VAL A 140 1.18 -1.90 -2.75
CA VAL A 140 0.29 -2.52 -3.74
C VAL A 140 -0.73 -1.47 -4.18
N HIS A 141 -0.89 -1.32 -5.49
CA HIS A 141 -1.94 -0.52 -6.10
C HIS A 141 -2.87 -1.42 -6.89
N CYS A 142 -4.17 -1.29 -6.65
CA CYS A 142 -5.22 -1.99 -7.35
C CYS A 142 -6.11 -0.96 -8.06
N GLN A 143 -6.17 -0.99 -9.38
CA GLN A 143 -7.30 -0.37 -10.07
C GLN A 143 -8.49 -1.30 -9.88
N VAL A 144 -9.62 -0.73 -9.53
CA VAL A 144 -10.82 -1.50 -9.18
C VAL A 144 -12.07 -0.94 -9.82
N GLU A 145 -13.07 -1.81 -9.94
CA GLU A 145 -14.43 -1.45 -10.27
C GLU A 145 -15.34 -1.80 -9.10
N ALA A 146 -16.03 -0.79 -8.55
CA ALA A 146 -16.82 -0.90 -7.34
C ALA A 146 -18.26 -1.36 -7.64
N LYS A 147 -18.77 -2.28 -6.81
CA LYS A 147 -20.17 -2.70 -6.78
C LYS A 147 -20.69 -2.60 -5.36
N LEU A 148 -21.78 -1.85 -5.15
CA LEU A 148 -22.41 -1.77 -3.83
C LEU A 148 -23.11 -3.08 -3.48
N VAL A 149 -23.07 -3.41 -2.19
CA VAL A 149 -23.70 -4.57 -1.60
C VAL A 149 -24.79 -4.08 -0.65
N ASP A 150 -26.05 -4.19 -1.05
CA ASP A 150 -27.18 -3.57 -0.33
C ASP A 150 -28.00 -4.54 0.51
N LEU A 151 -28.06 -5.83 0.13
CA LEU A 151 -28.87 -6.81 0.85
C LEU A 151 -28.29 -7.07 2.24
N PRO A 152 -29.12 -7.06 3.31
CA PRO A 152 -28.66 -7.26 4.69
C PRO A 152 -27.85 -8.55 4.88
N GLN A 153 -28.28 -9.66 4.27
CA GLN A 153 -27.56 -10.94 4.33
C GLN A 153 -26.17 -10.90 3.69
N ASP A 154 -25.98 -10.10 2.64
CA ASP A 154 -24.69 -9.96 1.98
C ASP A 154 -23.76 -9.04 2.76
N LYS A 155 -24.30 -8.00 3.42
CA LYS A 155 -23.55 -7.15 4.36
C LYS A 155 -23.08 -7.97 5.56
N ASP A 156 -23.97 -8.78 6.15
CA ASP A 156 -23.63 -9.66 7.27
C ASP A 156 -22.53 -10.65 6.87
N ARG A 157 -22.63 -11.27 5.68
CA ARG A 157 -21.60 -12.15 5.17
C ARG A 157 -20.24 -11.43 5.01
N LEU A 158 -20.24 -10.21 4.49
CA LEU A 158 -19.02 -9.41 4.34
C LEU A 158 -18.38 -9.07 5.68
N LEU A 159 -19.17 -8.68 6.69
CA LEU A 159 -18.67 -8.43 8.04
C LEU A 159 -18.08 -9.70 8.68
N LYS A 160 -18.65 -10.86 8.41
CA LYS A 160 -18.11 -12.15 8.89
C LYS A 160 -16.72 -12.45 8.33
N TYR A 161 -16.42 -12.06 7.09
CA TYR A 161 -15.04 -12.15 6.56
C TYR A 161 -14.08 -11.22 7.32
N LEU A 162 -14.48 -9.97 7.57
CA LEU A 162 -13.65 -9.02 8.33
C LEU A 162 -13.42 -9.49 9.76
N ILE A 163 -14.46 -10.06 10.41
CA ILE A 163 -14.33 -10.64 11.75
C ILE A 163 -13.37 -11.82 11.74
N ALA A 164 -13.50 -12.72 10.75
CA ALA A 164 -12.63 -13.89 10.65
C ALA A 164 -11.16 -13.54 10.46
N ASP A 165 -10.85 -12.44 9.77
CA ASP A 165 -9.48 -11.99 9.53
C ASP A 165 -8.86 -11.33 10.77
N HIS A 166 -9.65 -10.57 11.53
CA HIS A 166 -9.10 -9.70 12.58
C HIS A 166 -9.36 -10.22 14.00
N GLU A 167 -10.51 -10.83 14.23
CA GLU A 167 -10.92 -11.31 15.56
C GLU A 167 -11.81 -12.55 15.45
N PRO A 168 -11.26 -13.72 15.08
CA PRO A 168 -12.06 -14.94 14.93
C PRO A 168 -12.88 -15.32 16.16
N SER A 169 -12.39 -14.99 17.37
CA SER A 169 -13.08 -15.23 18.64
C SER A 169 -14.41 -14.47 18.76
N TYR A 170 -14.54 -13.32 18.11
CA TYR A 170 -15.77 -12.51 18.11
C TYR A 170 -16.93 -13.14 17.32
N ALA A 171 -16.66 -14.11 16.46
CA ALA A 171 -17.67 -14.75 15.62
C ALA A 171 -18.82 -15.39 16.44
N ALA A 172 -18.54 -15.94 17.64
CA ALA A 172 -19.56 -16.50 18.53
C ALA A 172 -20.45 -15.39 19.11
N GLN A 173 -19.86 -14.29 19.53
CA GLN A 173 -20.58 -13.12 20.06
C GLN A 173 -21.47 -12.50 18.98
N TRP A 174 -20.95 -12.30 17.76
CA TRP A 174 -21.73 -11.76 16.64
C TRP A 174 -22.99 -12.58 16.35
N ARG A 175 -22.90 -13.92 16.39
CA ARG A 175 -24.05 -14.82 16.18
C ARG A 175 -25.07 -14.77 17.30
N GLY A 176 -24.65 -14.40 18.51
CA GLY A 176 -25.52 -14.30 19.69
C GLY A 176 -26.20 -12.93 19.89
N LEU A 177 -25.90 -11.95 19.03
CA LEU A 177 -26.50 -10.62 19.10
C LEU A 177 -27.99 -10.67 18.75
N ASP A 178 -28.75 -9.80 19.39
CA ASP A 178 -30.17 -9.58 19.05
C ASP A 178 -30.33 -9.17 17.58
N GLU A 179 -31.34 -9.72 16.92
CA GLU A 179 -31.57 -9.49 15.49
C GLU A 179 -31.86 -8.01 15.19
N GLY A 180 -32.66 -7.33 16.03
CA GLY A 180 -32.98 -5.91 15.86
C GLY A 180 -31.73 -5.04 15.99
N TYR A 181 -30.84 -5.39 16.94
CA TYR A 181 -29.56 -4.71 17.09
C TYR A 181 -28.69 -4.93 15.86
N THR A 182 -28.55 -6.15 15.38
CA THR A 182 -27.76 -6.52 14.20
C THR A 182 -28.26 -5.78 12.95
N GLN A 183 -29.57 -5.77 12.71
CA GLN A 183 -30.17 -5.03 11.59
C GLN A 183 -29.88 -3.53 11.67
N LYS A 184 -29.98 -2.94 12.89
CA LYS A 184 -29.61 -1.53 13.10
C LYS A 184 -28.17 -1.26 12.75
N MET A 185 -27.24 -2.12 13.15
CA MET A 185 -25.80 -1.97 12.79
C MET A 185 -25.58 -2.08 11.28
N LEU A 186 -26.18 -3.06 10.62
CA LEU A 186 -26.09 -3.24 9.17
C LEU A 186 -26.71 -2.09 8.38
N SER A 187 -27.75 -1.45 8.89
CA SER A 187 -28.36 -0.26 8.28
C SER A 187 -27.46 0.98 8.35
N GLY A 188 -26.58 1.05 9.35
CA GLY A 188 -25.63 2.14 9.56
C GLY A 188 -24.42 2.14 8.60
N ILE A 189 -24.26 1.08 7.80
CA ILE A 189 -23.16 0.93 6.87
C ILE A 189 -23.64 0.78 5.42
N VAL A 190 -22.72 1.06 4.49
CA VAL A 190 -22.81 0.71 3.07
C VAL A 190 -21.64 -0.16 2.72
N ALA A 191 -21.90 -1.40 2.36
CA ALA A 191 -20.87 -2.35 1.95
C ALA A 191 -20.65 -2.32 0.44
N PHE A 192 -19.46 -2.73 0.02
CA PHE A 192 -19.09 -2.81 -1.38
C PHE A 192 -18.07 -3.91 -1.62
N GLU A 193 -18.09 -4.39 -2.84
CA GLU A 193 -17.11 -5.26 -3.44
C GLU A 193 -16.35 -4.47 -4.50
N LEU A 194 -15.02 -4.51 -4.44
CA LEU A 194 -14.13 -3.85 -5.39
C LEU A 194 -13.45 -4.94 -6.21
N GLN A 195 -13.88 -5.12 -7.45
CA GLN A 195 -13.27 -6.06 -8.38
C GLN A 195 -11.94 -5.49 -8.87
N VAL A 196 -10.84 -6.20 -8.67
CA VAL A 196 -9.51 -5.77 -9.13
C VAL A 196 -9.41 -5.98 -10.64
N THR A 197 -9.24 -4.89 -11.37
CA THR A 197 -9.06 -4.90 -12.83
C THR A 197 -7.59 -4.87 -13.23
N GLN A 198 -6.75 -4.25 -12.37
CA GLN A 198 -5.30 -4.22 -12.55
C GLN A 198 -4.60 -4.20 -11.19
N LEU A 199 -3.53 -4.98 -11.07
CA LEU A 199 -2.70 -5.11 -9.87
C LEU A 199 -1.27 -4.68 -10.18
N SER A 200 -0.71 -3.82 -9.33
CA SER A 200 0.70 -3.42 -9.37
C SER A 200 1.33 -3.62 -7.99
N CYS A 201 2.38 -4.42 -7.91
CA CYS A 201 3.11 -4.67 -6.66
C CYS A 201 4.53 -4.13 -6.76
N LYS A 202 4.88 -3.20 -5.89
CA LYS A 202 6.20 -2.57 -5.82
C LYS A 202 6.93 -2.97 -4.55
N LEU A 203 8.10 -3.59 -4.74
CA LEU A 203 9.00 -4.01 -3.68
C LEU A 203 10.32 -3.22 -3.84
N LYS A 204 10.35 -1.97 -3.35
CA LYS A 204 11.55 -1.14 -3.45
C LYS A 204 12.46 -1.38 -2.25
N LEU A 205 13.45 -2.26 -2.43
CA LEU A 205 14.38 -2.73 -1.39
C LEU A 205 15.86 -2.61 -1.80
N ASN A 206 16.18 -1.78 -2.80
CA ASN A 206 17.56 -1.61 -3.27
C ASN A 206 18.15 -2.83 -4.02
N GLN A 207 17.30 -3.62 -4.69
CA GLN A 207 17.65 -4.89 -5.37
C GLN A 207 18.81 -4.74 -6.39
N HIS A 208 18.89 -3.58 -7.02
CA HIS A 208 19.91 -3.27 -8.04
C HIS A 208 21.29 -2.94 -7.46
N ARG A 209 21.51 -3.12 -6.15
CA ARG A 209 22.73 -2.79 -5.43
C ARG A 209 23.16 -3.93 -4.49
N PRO A 210 23.52 -5.11 -5.03
CA PRO A 210 23.84 -6.27 -4.22
C PRO A 210 25.00 -6.05 -3.25
N GLU A 211 25.95 -5.17 -3.60
CA GLU A 211 27.08 -4.80 -2.74
C GLU A 211 26.69 -4.18 -1.39
N SER A 212 25.45 -3.69 -1.29
CA SER A 212 24.94 -3.06 -0.06
C SER A 212 24.01 -3.97 0.75
N HIS A 213 23.58 -5.11 0.20
CA HIS A 213 22.51 -5.92 0.80
C HIS A 213 22.85 -6.38 2.22
N ALA A 214 24.06 -6.89 2.48
CA ALA A 214 24.44 -7.39 3.80
C ALA A 214 24.40 -6.27 4.86
N LYS A 215 24.93 -5.08 4.55
CA LYS A 215 24.91 -3.94 5.48
C LYS A 215 23.50 -3.40 5.67
N LEU A 216 22.69 -3.33 4.61
CA LEU A 216 21.32 -2.87 4.66
C LEU A 216 20.46 -3.82 5.51
N HIS A 217 20.59 -5.12 5.28
CA HIS A 217 19.87 -6.13 6.04
C HIS A 217 20.23 -6.05 7.53
N ALA A 218 21.54 -6.02 7.89
CA ALA A 218 21.98 -5.90 9.28
C ALA A 218 21.44 -4.62 9.96
N LEU A 219 21.45 -3.49 9.24
CA LEU A 219 20.88 -2.23 9.72
C LEU A 219 19.38 -2.37 10.02
N TYR A 220 18.63 -2.93 9.08
CA TYR A 220 17.18 -3.07 9.21
C TYR A 220 16.79 -4.13 10.25
N ALA A 221 17.50 -5.26 10.33
CA ALA A 221 17.22 -6.31 11.31
C ALA A 221 17.35 -5.83 12.76
N SER A 222 18.22 -4.85 13.01
CA SER A 222 18.41 -4.23 14.33
C SER A 222 17.58 -2.97 14.58
N GLY A 223 16.77 -2.57 13.60
CA GLY A 223 16.02 -1.31 13.62
C GLY A 223 14.65 -1.39 14.28
N ASN A 224 13.78 -0.44 13.92
CA ASN A 224 12.38 -0.38 14.35
C ASN A 224 11.53 -1.46 13.66
N GLU A 225 10.25 -1.52 13.98
CA GLU A 225 9.31 -2.52 13.43
C GLU A 225 9.24 -2.52 11.89
N ASN A 226 9.14 -1.34 11.27
CA ASN A 226 9.13 -1.22 9.81
C ASN A 226 10.44 -1.70 9.19
N GLU A 227 11.57 -1.35 9.77
CA GLU A 227 12.89 -1.76 9.32
C GLU A 227 13.04 -3.28 9.42
N ARG A 228 12.66 -3.89 10.56
CA ARG A 228 12.68 -5.36 10.71
C ARG A 228 11.77 -6.06 9.70
N ALA A 229 10.59 -5.52 9.44
CA ALA A 229 9.71 -6.05 8.40
C ALA A 229 10.34 -5.99 7.00
N LEU A 230 11.08 -4.91 6.68
CA LEU A 230 11.84 -4.83 5.43
C LEU A 230 12.98 -5.86 5.37
N ALA A 231 13.69 -6.12 6.48
CA ALA A 231 14.72 -7.16 6.55
C ALA A 231 14.15 -8.54 6.21
N LEU A 232 13.00 -8.90 6.78
CA LEU A 232 12.30 -10.15 6.45
C LEU A 232 11.89 -10.23 4.97
N TRP A 233 11.51 -9.12 4.36
CA TRP A 233 11.24 -9.09 2.92
C TRP A 233 12.50 -9.24 2.08
N MET A 234 13.64 -8.69 2.51
CA MET A 234 14.92 -8.93 1.86
C MET A 234 15.28 -10.42 1.86
N GLU A 235 15.06 -11.11 2.97
CA GLU A 235 15.25 -12.57 3.09
C GLU A 235 14.33 -13.35 2.14
N ARG A 236 13.04 -13.04 2.11
CA ARG A 236 12.06 -13.64 1.19
C ARG A 236 12.43 -13.50 -0.28
N LEU A 237 13.10 -12.41 -0.61
CA LEU A 237 13.56 -12.13 -1.98
C LEU A 237 14.96 -12.69 -2.27
N GLY A 238 15.56 -13.43 -1.33
CA GLY A 238 16.92 -13.98 -1.48
C GLY A 238 18.02 -12.94 -1.51
N MET A 239 17.76 -11.73 -0.97
CA MET A 239 18.73 -10.63 -0.93
C MET A 239 19.68 -10.73 0.28
N ALA A 240 19.32 -11.50 1.28
CA ALA A 240 20.12 -11.75 2.48
C ALA A 240 19.81 -13.15 3.04
N THR A 241 20.79 -13.75 3.72
CA THR A 241 20.54 -14.97 4.46
C THR A 241 19.96 -14.61 5.83
N PRO A 242 18.94 -15.32 6.33
CA PRO A 242 18.44 -15.14 7.69
C PRO A 242 19.57 -15.26 8.70
N ALA A 243 19.55 -14.45 9.76
CA ALA A 243 20.44 -14.67 10.89
C ALA A 243 20.14 -16.06 11.48
N PRO A 244 21.15 -16.86 11.88
CA PRO A 244 20.91 -18.12 12.56
C PRO A 244 20.08 -17.84 13.82
N ASP A 245 19.03 -18.66 14.03
CA ASP A 245 18.16 -18.56 15.20
C ASP A 245 19.04 -18.62 16.47
N GLN A 246 19.06 -17.54 17.23
CA GLN A 246 19.65 -17.52 18.56
C GLN A 246 18.64 -18.12 19.54
N HIS A 247 18.42 -19.42 19.42
CA HIS A 247 17.76 -20.24 20.45
C HIS A 247 18.80 -21.19 21.02
N ASP A 248 19.45 -20.73 22.07
CA ASP A 248 20.06 -21.53 23.14
C ASP A 248 19.58 -21.01 24.49
#